data_3c7b46fe3e8299c0816daea189c4d113
#
_entry.id   3c7b46fe3e8299c0816daea189c4d113
#
_cell.length_a   1.000
_cell.length_b   1.000
_cell.length_c   1.000
_cell.angle_alpha   90.00
_cell.angle_beta   90.00
_cell.angle_gamma   90.00
#
_symmetry.space_group_name_H-M   'P 1'
#
loop_
_entity.id
_entity.type
_entity.pdbx_description
1 polymer ?
#
loop_
_entity_poly.entity_id
_entity_poly.type
_entity_poly.pdbx_seq_one_letter_code
_entity_poly.pdbx_strand_id
1 'polypeptide(L)'
;FMTGQHTGHCEVRGNKEYWTNAPTVMYGNNKEYAVVGQHPYDPDHVILPEIMKENGYTTGMFGKWAGGYEGSCSTPDKRGIDEYFGYICQFQAHLYYPNFLNRYSKALGDTGVVRVIMDENIKYPMYGADYQKRPQYSADMIHQKAMEWLDEQDGKQPFFGVLTYTLPHAELVQPEDSILNEYKEKFNPDKSYK
;
A
#
# COMPACT_ATOMS: atom_id res chain seq x y z
N PHE A 1 13.68 8.88 2.91
CA PHE A 1 12.76 9.45 3.90
C PHE A 1 12.77 8.63 5.18
N MET A 2 12.37 7.35 5.15
CA MET A 2 12.21 6.51 6.35
C MET A 2 13.46 6.38 7.22
N THR A 3 14.64 6.27 6.60
CA THR A 3 15.93 6.11 7.32
C THR A 3 16.63 7.43 7.61
N GLY A 4 16.13 8.56 7.14
CA GLY A 4 16.83 9.85 7.23
C GLY A 4 18.15 9.93 6.45
N GLN A 5 18.47 8.90 5.68
CA GLN A 5 19.74 8.80 4.96
C GLN A 5 19.61 9.36 3.53
N HIS A 6 20.67 9.98 3.08
CA HIS A 6 20.82 10.36 1.67
C HIS A 6 20.92 9.10 0.79
N THR A 7 20.37 9.14 -0.42
CA THR A 7 20.32 7.99 -1.34
C THR A 7 21.70 7.37 -1.64
N GLY A 8 22.77 8.13 -1.51
CA GLY A 8 24.14 7.63 -1.62
C GLY A 8 24.59 6.71 -0.46
N HIS A 9 23.90 6.77 0.68
CA HIS A 9 24.25 6.05 1.90
C HIS A 9 23.16 5.04 2.32
N CYS A 10 21.94 5.10 1.77
CA CYS A 10 20.92 4.14 2.12
C CYS A 10 21.19 2.78 1.47
N GLU A 11 20.80 1.73 2.18
CA GLU A 11 20.97 0.34 1.73
C GLU A 11 20.09 0.03 0.52
N VAL A 12 18.83 0.41 0.57
CA VAL A 12 17.87 0.18 -0.50
C VAL A 12 17.85 1.37 -1.43
N ARG A 13 18.40 1.19 -2.64
CA ARG A 13 18.45 2.20 -3.70
C ARG A 13 17.55 1.79 -4.84
N GLY A 14 16.45 2.50 -5.03
CA GLY A 14 15.45 2.18 -6.05
C GLY A 14 14.55 1.01 -5.70
N ASN A 15 13.87 0.46 -6.70
CA ASN A 15 12.88 -0.60 -6.55
C ASN A 15 13.54 -1.98 -6.49
N LYS A 16 14.10 -2.32 -5.35
CA LYS A 16 14.72 -3.63 -5.15
C LYS A 16 13.65 -4.66 -4.78
N GLU A 17 13.16 -5.38 -5.77
CA GLU A 17 12.07 -6.35 -5.63
C GLU A 17 12.58 -7.67 -5.04
N TYR A 18 11.72 -8.29 -4.25
CA TYR A 18 11.92 -9.64 -3.73
C TYR A 18 11.00 -10.61 -4.48
N TRP A 19 11.59 -11.62 -5.08
CA TRP A 19 10.92 -12.61 -5.91
C TRP A 19 10.83 -13.96 -5.19
N THR A 20 9.75 -14.68 -5.39
CA THR A 20 9.59 -16.05 -4.91
C THR A 20 9.14 -16.96 -6.04
N ASN A 21 9.56 -18.22 -5.97
CA ASN A 21 9.07 -19.29 -6.84
C ASN A 21 7.73 -19.86 -6.36
N ALA A 22 7.18 -19.37 -5.25
CA ALA A 22 5.90 -19.84 -4.74
C ALA A 22 4.74 -19.22 -5.54
N PRO A 23 3.82 -20.02 -6.10
CA PRO A 23 2.73 -19.55 -6.97
C PRO A 23 1.61 -18.81 -6.22
N THR A 24 1.80 -18.45 -4.96
CA THR A 24 0.76 -17.96 -4.07
C THR A 24 0.44 -16.47 -4.20
N VAL A 25 1.24 -15.70 -4.93
CA VAL A 25 0.98 -14.27 -5.16
C VAL A 25 1.08 -14.00 -6.65
N MET A 26 -0.07 -14.08 -7.32
CA MET A 26 -0.15 -13.81 -8.75
C MET A 26 -0.18 -12.31 -9.02
N TYR A 27 0.99 -11.72 -9.20
CA TYR A 27 1.16 -10.41 -9.82
C TYR A 27 1.92 -10.61 -11.13
N GLY A 28 1.21 -10.60 -12.24
CA GLY A 28 1.78 -10.78 -13.57
C GLY A 28 1.37 -12.09 -14.26
N ASN A 29 1.48 -12.09 -15.57
CA ASN A 29 1.12 -13.20 -16.45
C ASN A 29 2.09 -14.38 -16.39
N ASN A 30 3.12 -14.32 -15.57
CA ASN A 30 4.14 -15.35 -15.51
C ASN A 30 3.92 -16.23 -14.28
N LYS A 31 3.61 -17.51 -14.53
CA LYS A 31 3.32 -18.50 -13.48
C LYS A 31 4.56 -18.95 -12.69
N GLU A 32 5.76 -18.54 -13.12
CA GLU A 32 7.01 -19.03 -12.54
C GLU A 32 7.63 -18.10 -11.50
N TYR A 33 7.29 -16.80 -11.55
CA TYR A 33 7.87 -15.80 -10.64
C TYR A 33 6.79 -14.85 -10.14
N ALA A 34 6.76 -14.59 -8.85
CA ALA A 34 5.92 -13.57 -8.27
C ALA A 34 6.76 -12.60 -7.46
N VAL A 35 6.57 -11.30 -7.69
CA VAL A 35 7.04 -10.27 -6.77
C VAL A 35 6.15 -10.32 -5.55
N VAL A 36 6.75 -10.54 -4.38
CA VAL A 36 6.01 -10.62 -3.11
C VAL A 36 6.20 -9.37 -2.25
N GLY A 37 7.07 -8.49 -2.66
CA GLY A 37 7.36 -7.23 -1.99
C GLY A 37 8.71 -6.68 -2.41
N GLN A 38 9.28 -5.84 -1.57
CA GLN A 38 10.59 -5.23 -1.79
C GLN A 38 11.60 -5.76 -0.79
N HIS A 39 12.84 -5.41 -1.01
CA HIS A 39 13.92 -5.72 -0.07
C HIS A 39 13.57 -5.09 1.30
N PRO A 40 13.58 -5.87 2.38
CA PRO A 40 13.26 -5.34 3.71
C PRO A 40 14.33 -4.33 4.17
N TYR A 41 13.92 -3.36 4.96
CA TYR A 41 14.90 -2.54 5.71
C TYR A 41 15.71 -3.44 6.62
N ASP A 42 16.99 -3.14 6.75
CA ASP A 42 17.87 -3.79 7.70
C ASP A 42 17.27 -3.64 9.13
N PRO A 43 17.11 -4.73 9.87
CA PRO A 43 16.57 -4.66 11.23
C PRO A 43 17.41 -3.81 12.19
N ASP A 44 18.70 -3.64 11.93
CA ASP A 44 19.60 -2.83 12.75
C ASP A 44 19.51 -1.33 12.42
N HIS A 45 18.86 -0.96 11.31
CA HIS A 45 18.62 0.43 10.94
C HIS A 45 17.29 0.92 11.48
N VAL A 46 17.33 1.83 12.43
CA VAL A 46 16.12 2.49 12.96
C VAL A 46 15.49 3.37 11.87
N ILE A 47 14.17 3.25 11.72
CA ILE A 47 13.39 4.06 10.78
C ILE A 47 12.47 5.05 11.52
N LEU A 48 12.05 6.08 10.82
CA LEU A 48 11.30 7.20 11.40
C LEU A 48 10.05 6.78 12.22
N PRO A 49 9.21 5.83 11.80
CA PRO A 49 8.07 5.42 12.63
C PRO A 49 8.46 4.82 13.98
N GLU A 50 9.59 4.11 14.05
CA GLU A 50 10.12 3.56 15.31
C GLU A 50 10.50 4.68 16.27
N ILE A 51 11.21 5.70 15.77
CA ILE A 51 11.58 6.89 16.56
C ILE A 51 10.32 7.61 17.07
N MET A 52 9.33 7.80 16.22
CA MET A 52 8.08 8.48 16.62
C MET A 52 7.36 7.70 17.72
N LYS A 53 7.27 6.37 17.55
CA LYS A 53 6.64 5.49 18.54
C LYS A 53 7.37 5.51 19.90
N GLU A 54 8.70 5.43 19.89
CA GLU A 54 9.53 5.52 21.10
C GLU A 54 9.37 6.87 21.82
N ASN A 55 9.03 7.93 21.09
CA ASN A 55 8.74 9.25 21.66
C ASN A 55 7.27 9.48 22.00
N GLY A 56 6.46 8.42 22.08
CA GLY A 56 5.09 8.47 22.60
C GLY A 56 4.04 8.86 21.56
N TYR A 57 4.35 8.80 20.27
CA TYR A 57 3.36 9.03 19.22
C TYR A 57 2.54 7.75 18.95
N THR A 58 1.24 7.92 18.71
CA THR A 58 0.44 6.91 18.02
C THR A 58 0.80 6.92 16.54
N THR A 59 1.07 5.79 15.94
CA THR A 59 1.62 5.73 14.58
C THR A 59 0.66 5.02 13.63
N GLY A 60 0.36 5.66 12.49
CA GLY A 60 -0.48 5.10 11.45
C GLY A 60 0.15 5.26 10.06
N MET A 61 -0.05 4.27 9.18
CA MET A 61 0.39 4.37 7.79
C MET A 61 -0.66 3.79 6.85
N PHE A 62 -1.02 4.56 5.82
CA PHE A 62 -2.09 4.20 4.89
C PHE A 62 -1.61 4.36 3.45
N GLY A 63 -1.61 3.24 2.71
CA GLY A 63 -1.12 3.19 1.35
C GLY A 63 0.01 2.19 1.14
N LYS A 64 1.01 2.58 0.37
CA LYS A 64 2.10 1.71 -0.04
C LYS A 64 3.24 1.67 0.98
N TRP A 65 3.57 0.47 1.49
CA TRP A 65 4.70 0.24 2.40
C TRP A 65 6.05 0.24 1.68
N ALA A 66 6.24 -0.69 0.77
CA ALA A 66 7.45 -0.84 -0.05
C ALA A 66 8.78 -1.03 0.72
N GLY A 67 8.74 -1.44 1.97
CA GLY A 67 9.92 -1.63 2.83
C GLY A 67 10.11 -3.07 3.31
N GLY A 68 9.59 -4.05 2.55
CA GLY A 68 9.66 -5.46 2.89
C GLY A 68 8.63 -6.29 2.12
N TYR A 69 8.38 -7.49 2.58
CA TYR A 69 7.36 -8.41 2.06
C TYR A 69 6.65 -9.10 3.24
N GLU A 70 5.49 -9.70 3.00
CA GLU A 70 4.75 -10.44 4.04
C GLU A 70 5.62 -11.52 4.69
N GLY A 71 5.74 -11.48 6.02
CA GLY A 71 6.58 -12.40 6.79
C GLY A 71 8.05 -11.97 6.92
N SER A 72 8.49 -10.88 6.26
CA SER A 72 9.84 -10.35 6.44
C SER A 72 10.05 -9.74 7.84
N CYS A 73 11.29 -9.39 8.17
CA CYS A 73 11.63 -8.65 9.38
C CYS A 73 11.18 -7.20 9.36
N SER A 74 10.72 -6.71 8.20
CA SER A 74 10.41 -5.30 7.98
C SER A 74 9.00 -5.10 7.41
N THR A 75 8.01 -5.64 8.10
CA THR A 75 6.59 -5.33 7.90
C THR A 75 6.16 -4.19 8.84
N PRO A 76 5.09 -3.44 8.56
CA PRO A 76 4.66 -2.31 9.38
C PRO A 76 4.55 -2.61 10.88
N ASP A 77 3.96 -3.75 11.24
CA ASP A 77 3.82 -4.23 12.63
C ASP A 77 5.15 -4.35 13.38
N LYS A 78 6.24 -4.68 12.67
CA LYS A 78 7.59 -4.84 13.23
C LYS A 78 8.41 -3.56 13.20
N ARG A 79 7.95 -2.54 12.52
CA ARG A 79 8.70 -1.32 12.24
C ARG A 79 8.01 -0.07 12.78
N GLY A 80 7.41 -0.21 13.97
CA GLY A 80 6.92 0.94 14.72
C GLY A 80 5.56 1.51 14.28
N ILE A 81 4.80 0.82 13.44
CA ILE A 81 3.44 1.22 13.05
C ILE A 81 2.42 0.53 13.93
N ASP A 82 1.47 1.27 14.50
CA ASP A 82 0.35 0.76 15.30
C ASP A 82 -0.88 0.43 14.44
N GLU A 83 -1.13 1.22 13.39
CA GLU A 83 -2.23 1.01 12.46
C GLU A 83 -1.74 1.10 11.02
N TYR A 84 -2.06 0.08 10.22
CA TYR A 84 -1.68 0.00 8.82
C TYR A 84 -2.82 -0.52 7.96
N PHE A 85 -3.03 0.13 6.81
CA PHE A 85 -3.91 -0.38 5.77
C PHE A 85 -3.41 0.00 4.38
N GLY A 86 -3.17 -0.99 3.51
CA GLY A 86 -2.67 -0.72 2.17
C GLY A 86 -1.95 -1.88 1.51
N TYR A 87 -0.90 -1.58 0.76
CA TYR A 87 -0.12 -2.53 -0.02
C TYR A 87 1.26 -2.75 0.61
N ILE A 88 1.57 -3.95 1.03
CA ILE A 88 2.96 -4.29 1.42
C ILE A 88 3.86 -4.23 0.19
N CYS A 89 3.43 -4.80 -0.93
CA CYS A 89 4.19 -4.86 -2.17
C CYS A 89 3.90 -3.65 -3.06
N GLN A 90 4.94 -2.90 -3.45
CA GLN A 90 4.74 -1.78 -4.36
C GLN A 90 4.38 -2.22 -5.79
N PHE A 91 4.75 -3.44 -6.21
CA PHE A 91 4.32 -3.97 -7.51
C PHE A 91 2.82 -4.23 -7.53
N GLN A 92 2.27 -4.79 -6.43
CA GLN A 92 0.83 -4.94 -6.26
C GLN A 92 0.09 -3.59 -6.29
N ALA A 93 0.73 -2.55 -5.79
CA ALA A 93 0.15 -1.21 -5.74
C ALA A 93 -0.10 -0.57 -7.13
N HIS A 94 0.30 -1.23 -8.21
CA HIS A 94 -0.13 -0.89 -9.57
C HIS A 94 -1.57 -1.34 -9.87
N LEU A 95 -2.14 -2.26 -9.08
CA LEU A 95 -3.49 -2.76 -9.25
C LEU A 95 -4.46 -1.96 -8.37
N TYR A 96 -5.22 -1.05 -8.95
CA TYR A 96 -6.15 -0.20 -8.20
C TYR A 96 -7.41 -0.93 -7.75
N TYR A 97 -7.72 -2.07 -8.35
CA TYR A 97 -8.79 -2.98 -7.94
C TYR A 97 -8.19 -4.35 -7.55
N PRO A 98 -7.45 -4.43 -6.45
CA PRO A 98 -6.71 -5.64 -6.08
C PRO A 98 -7.62 -6.77 -5.61
N ASN A 99 -7.05 -7.98 -5.47
CA ASN A 99 -7.72 -9.12 -4.84
C ASN A 99 -7.72 -9.01 -3.31
N PHE A 100 -6.73 -8.31 -2.75
CA PHE A 100 -6.62 -8.06 -1.31
C PHE A 100 -5.79 -6.80 -1.04
N LEU A 101 -5.96 -6.25 0.15
CA LEU A 101 -5.06 -5.30 0.78
C LEU A 101 -4.52 -5.91 2.08
N ASN A 102 -3.54 -5.28 2.65
CA ASN A 102 -2.95 -5.71 3.92
C ASN A 102 -3.39 -4.77 5.04
N ARG A 103 -3.64 -5.34 6.22
CA ARG A 103 -3.96 -4.61 7.45
C ARG A 103 -3.07 -5.08 8.58
N TYR A 104 -2.75 -4.16 9.46
CA TYR A 104 -2.32 -4.42 10.82
C TYR A 104 -2.97 -3.40 11.74
N SER A 105 -3.55 -3.85 12.84
CA SER A 105 -4.13 -3.01 13.88
C SER A 105 -3.76 -3.54 15.25
N LYS A 106 -2.95 -2.78 15.96
CA LYS A 106 -2.61 -3.08 17.35
C LYS A 106 -3.85 -2.99 18.24
N ALA A 107 -4.75 -2.05 17.97
CA ALA A 107 -6.00 -1.86 18.72
C ALA A 107 -6.94 -3.06 18.57
N LEU A 108 -6.96 -3.72 17.39
CA LEU A 108 -7.74 -4.94 17.17
C LEU A 108 -7.05 -6.21 17.67
N GLY A 109 -5.81 -6.09 18.18
CA GLY A 109 -5.05 -7.24 18.68
C GLY A 109 -4.43 -8.10 17.58
N ASP A 110 -4.21 -7.56 16.38
CA ASP A 110 -3.52 -8.28 15.33
C ASP A 110 -2.09 -8.66 15.78
N THR A 111 -1.69 -9.89 15.56
CA THR A 111 -0.34 -10.39 15.92
C THR A 111 0.68 -10.20 14.80
N GLY A 112 0.27 -9.63 13.68
CA GLY A 112 1.07 -9.33 12.50
C GLY A 112 0.18 -8.85 11.36
N VAL A 113 0.80 -8.55 10.22
CA VAL A 113 0.06 -8.13 9.02
C VAL A 113 -0.82 -9.27 8.51
N VAL A 114 -2.08 -8.96 8.25
CA VAL A 114 -3.09 -9.88 7.70
C VAL A 114 -3.62 -9.38 6.36
N ARG A 115 -4.09 -10.30 5.51
CA ARG A 115 -4.75 -9.97 4.25
C ARG A 115 -6.24 -9.72 4.47
N VAL A 116 -6.72 -8.63 3.92
CA VAL A 116 -8.15 -8.30 3.80
C VAL A 116 -8.57 -8.58 2.37
N ILE A 117 -9.33 -9.64 2.18
CA ILE A 117 -9.75 -10.06 0.84
C ILE A 117 -10.81 -9.09 0.30
N MET A 118 -10.69 -8.75 -0.96
CA MET A 118 -11.64 -7.93 -1.70
C MET A 118 -12.68 -8.86 -2.33
N ASP A 119 -13.65 -9.32 -1.54
CA ASP A 119 -14.60 -10.38 -1.92
C ASP A 119 -15.42 -10.04 -3.17
N GLU A 120 -15.71 -8.77 -3.39
CA GLU A 120 -16.42 -8.35 -4.59
C GLU A 120 -15.50 -8.26 -5.81
N ASN A 121 -14.23 -7.92 -5.61
CA ASN A 121 -13.26 -7.85 -6.71
C ASN A 121 -12.89 -9.23 -7.23
N ILE A 122 -12.71 -10.22 -6.36
CA ILE A 122 -12.29 -11.57 -6.78
C ILE A 122 -13.31 -12.30 -7.65
N LYS A 123 -14.54 -11.80 -7.74
CA LYS A 123 -15.59 -12.29 -8.65
C LYS A 123 -15.29 -11.97 -10.12
N TYR A 124 -14.37 -11.07 -10.40
CA TYR A 124 -14.02 -10.63 -11.75
C TYR A 124 -12.54 -10.91 -12.05
N PRO A 125 -12.18 -11.11 -13.32
CA PRO A 125 -10.78 -11.31 -13.72
C PRO A 125 -9.90 -10.15 -13.27
N MET A 126 -8.64 -10.46 -12.96
CA MET A 126 -7.64 -9.45 -12.56
C MET A 126 -7.13 -8.61 -13.74
N TYR A 127 -7.35 -9.06 -14.98
CA TYR A 127 -6.88 -8.42 -16.20
C TYR A 127 -7.95 -8.48 -17.29
N GLY A 128 -7.83 -7.60 -18.27
CA GLY A 128 -8.73 -7.55 -19.42
C GLY A 128 -9.92 -6.63 -19.21
N ALA A 129 -10.90 -6.71 -20.12
CA ALA A 129 -12.04 -5.80 -20.17
C ALA A 129 -12.93 -5.82 -18.91
N ASP A 130 -12.95 -6.96 -18.21
CA ASP A 130 -13.78 -7.11 -17.00
C ASP A 130 -13.09 -6.65 -15.72
N TYR A 131 -11.82 -6.28 -15.77
CA TYR A 131 -11.10 -5.71 -14.62
C TYR A 131 -11.77 -4.46 -14.07
N GLN A 132 -12.26 -3.59 -14.94
CA GLN A 132 -12.95 -2.35 -14.54
C GLN A 132 -14.34 -2.57 -13.93
N LYS A 133 -14.88 -3.80 -14.01
CA LYS A 133 -16.15 -4.14 -13.33
C LYS A 133 -15.97 -4.41 -11.84
N ARG A 134 -14.74 -4.46 -11.36
CA ARG A 134 -14.41 -4.64 -9.94
C ARG A 134 -14.87 -3.41 -9.14
N PRO A 135 -15.70 -3.58 -8.10
CA PRO A 135 -16.28 -2.43 -7.41
C PRO A 135 -15.42 -1.85 -6.28
N GLN A 136 -14.44 -2.62 -5.76
CA GLN A 136 -13.67 -2.20 -4.59
C GLN A 136 -12.38 -1.49 -5.02
N TYR A 137 -12.47 -0.17 -5.14
CA TYR A 137 -11.36 0.70 -5.50
C TYR A 137 -10.47 0.96 -4.29
N SER A 138 -9.20 0.60 -4.39
CA SER A 138 -8.28 0.63 -3.26
C SER A 138 -8.00 2.02 -2.70
N ALA A 139 -7.98 3.04 -3.56
CA ALA A 139 -7.68 4.40 -3.11
C ALA A 139 -8.76 4.93 -2.16
N ASP A 140 -10.05 4.66 -2.47
CA ASP A 140 -11.17 5.05 -1.60
C ASP A 140 -11.10 4.31 -0.27
N MET A 141 -10.83 3.02 -0.30
CA MET A 141 -10.73 2.18 0.91
C MET A 141 -9.57 2.63 1.80
N ILE A 142 -8.41 2.90 1.20
CA ILE A 142 -7.22 3.39 1.93
C ILE A 142 -7.51 4.76 2.53
N HIS A 143 -8.13 5.66 1.75
CA HIS A 143 -8.50 6.99 2.23
C HIS A 143 -9.50 6.92 3.37
N GLN A 144 -10.56 6.11 3.23
CA GLN A 144 -11.55 5.91 4.30
C GLN A 144 -10.89 5.43 5.59
N LYS A 145 -9.99 4.42 5.51
CA LYS A 145 -9.28 3.92 6.69
C LYS A 145 -8.35 4.95 7.32
N ALA A 146 -7.72 5.79 6.53
CA ALA A 146 -6.92 6.90 7.02
C ALA A 146 -7.77 7.93 7.77
N MET A 147 -8.94 8.28 7.23
CA MET A 147 -9.87 9.23 7.87
C MET A 147 -10.47 8.66 9.15
N GLU A 148 -10.91 7.40 9.14
CA GLU A 148 -11.39 6.71 10.35
C GLU A 148 -10.34 6.78 11.46
N TRP A 149 -9.09 6.45 11.15
CA TRP A 149 -8.00 6.52 12.12
C TRP A 149 -7.71 7.95 12.60
N LEU A 150 -7.78 8.95 11.74
CA LEU A 150 -7.59 10.36 12.13
C LEU A 150 -8.73 10.84 13.06
N ASP A 151 -9.96 10.44 12.82
CA ASP A 151 -11.11 10.80 13.64
C ASP A 151 -11.04 10.17 15.04
N GLU A 152 -10.32 9.06 15.20
CA GLU A 152 -10.09 8.41 16.50
C GLU A 152 -9.05 9.16 17.36
N GLN A 153 -8.30 10.11 16.79
CA GLN A 153 -7.27 10.83 17.53
C GLN A 153 -7.91 11.91 18.41
N ASP A 154 -7.88 11.72 19.72
CA ASP A 154 -8.55 12.59 20.71
C ASP A 154 -7.75 13.85 21.08
N GLY A 155 -6.59 14.06 20.49
CA GLY A 155 -5.70 15.20 20.72
C GLY A 155 -4.92 15.18 22.05
N LYS A 156 -5.08 14.15 22.88
CA LYS A 156 -4.32 14.01 24.13
C LYS A 156 -2.94 13.43 23.94
N GLN A 157 -2.81 12.54 22.95
CA GLN A 157 -1.55 11.94 22.55
C GLN A 157 -1.19 12.43 21.14
N PRO A 158 0.07 12.79 20.89
CA PRO A 158 0.50 13.16 19.55
C PRO A 158 0.42 11.93 18.63
N PHE A 159 0.15 12.14 17.36
CA PHE A 159 0.14 11.09 16.37
C PHE A 159 1.10 11.36 15.21
N PHE A 160 1.55 10.32 14.57
CA PHE A 160 2.37 10.34 13.38
C PHE A 160 1.68 9.52 12.29
N GLY A 161 1.11 10.21 11.30
CA GLY A 161 0.41 9.61 10.17
C GLY A 161 1.22 9.71 8.88
N VAL A 162 1.34 8.61 8.14
CA VAL A 162 2.02 8.57 6.83
C VAL A 162 1.02 8.11 5.77
N LEU A 163 0.73 9.01 4.83
CA LEU A 163 -0.20 8.74 3.73
C LEU A 163 0.60 8.54 2.43
N THR A 164 0.72 7.28 2.00
CA THR A 164 1.48 6.88 0.81
C THR A 164 0.53 6.39 -0.28
N TYR A 165 -0.38 7.27 -0.72
CA TYR A 165 -1.29 6.98 -1.80
C TYR A 165 -0.55 6.56 -3.07
N THR A 166 -1.16 5.63 -3.81
CA THR A 166 -0.59 5.15 -5.07
C THR A 166 -0.84 6.08 -6.25
N LEU A 167 -1.83 6.94 -6.13
CA LEU A 167 -2.21 7.93 -7.15
C LEU A 167 -1.28 9.17 -7.13
N PRO A 168 -1.02 9.77 -8.31
CA PRO A 168 -1.29 9.27 -9.66
C PRO A 168 -0.17 8.34 -10.13
N HIS A 169 -0.50 7.15 -10.61
CA HIS A 169 0.45 6.17 -11.13
C HIS A 169 0.07 5.71 -12.55
N ALA A 170 0.94 4.95 -13.20
CA ALA A 170 0.81 4.58 -14.61
C ALA A 170 -0.37 3.66 -14.96
N GLU A 171 -1.01 3.00 -14.01
CA GLU A 171 -2.29 2.35 -14.25
C GLU A 171 -3.38 3.43 -14.31
N LEU A 172 -3.81 3.79 -15.50
CA LEU A 172 -4.80 4.86 -15.73
C LEU A 172 -6.23 4.28 -15.63
N VAL A 173 -6.56 3.72 -14.48
CA VAL A 173 -7.88 3.13 -14.19
C VAL A 173 -8.43 3.78 -12.93
N GLN A 174 -9.61 4.38 -13.06
CA GLN A 174 -10.32 5.05 -11.98
C GLN A 174 -11.81 4.70 -12.02
N PRO A 175 -12.55 4.91 -10.92
CA PRO A 175 -14.00 4.76 -10.91
C PRO A 175 -14.67 5.65 -11.96
N GLU A 176 -15.74 5.16 -12.57
CA GLU A 176 -16.64 6.00 -13.38
C GLU A 176 -17.63 6.71 -12.46
N ASP A 177 -17.22 7.88 -11.97
CA ASP A 177 -17.98 8.69 -11.03
C ASP A 177 -18.27 10.11 -11.59
N SER A 178 -18.91 10.92 -10.77
CA SER A 178 -19.23 12.31 -11.12
C SER A 178 -17.98 13.17 -11.31
N ILE A 179 -16.90 12.89 -10.60
CA ILE A 179 -15.63 13.63 -10.69
C ILE A 179 -14.99 13.35 -12.05
N LEU A 180 -14.85 12.07 -12.41
CA LEU A 180 -14.33 11.70 -13.72
C LEU A 180 -15.17 12.31 -14.85
N ASN A 181 -16.50 12.26 -14.74
CA ASN A 181 -17.39 12.79 -15.75
C ASN A 181 -17.25 14.32 -15.91
N GLU A 182 -16.98 15.04 -14.83
CA GLU A 182 -16.68 16.48 -14.89
C GLU A 182 -15.43 16.78 -15.72
N TYR A 183 -14.42 15.91 -15.68
CA TYR A 183 -13.16 16.10 -16.39
C TYR A 183 -13.15 15.53 -17.80
N LYS A 184 -13.96 14.52 -18.12
CA LYS A 184 -14.05 13.92 -19.47
C LYS A 184 -14.29 14.94 -20.57
N GLU A 185 -15.09 16.00 -20.29
CA GLU A 185 -15.40 17.06 -21.26
C GLU A 185 -14.36 18.19 -21.30
N LYS A 186 -13.63 18.41 -20.19
CA LYS A 186 -12.66 19.51 -20.06
C LYS A 186 -11.29 19.16 -20.61
N PHE A 187 -10.90 17.91 -20.44
CA PHE A 187 -9.62 17.39 -20.86
C PHE A 187 -9.88 16.19 -21.76
N ASN A 188 -10.01 16.45 -23.05
CA ASN A 188 -10.05 15.39 -24.04
C ASN A 188 -8.61 15.05 -24.46
N PRO A 189 -7.94 14.11 -23.82
CA PRO A 189 -6.61 13.71 -24.22
C PRO A 189 -6.74 12.84 -25.47
N ASP A 190 -6.76 13.44 -26.64
CA ASP A 190 -6.64 12.76 -27.94
C ASP A 190 -5.32 12.02 -28.10
N LYS A 191 -4.49 11.98 -27.06
CA LYS A 191 -3.18 11.32 -27.06
C LYS A 191 -3.16 10.19 -26.06
N SER A 192 -3.19 8.97 -26.57
CA SER A 192 -2.72 7.83 -25.78
C SER A 192 -1.31 8.10 -25.30
N TYR A 193 -1.07 8.10 -24.02
CA TYR A 193 0.29 7.99 -23.49
C TYR A 193 0.87 6.66 -23.97
N LYS A 194 1.87 6.74 -24.82
CA LYS A 194 2.69 5.58 -25.21
C LYS A 194 3.81 5.42 -24.22
#